data_636412600fb33a04655c9270ffd29d0d
#
_entry.id   636412600fb33a04655c9270ffd29d0d
#
_cell.length_a   1.000
_cell.length_b   1.000
_cell.length_c   1.000
_cell.angle_alpha   90.00
_cell.angle_beta   90.00
_cell.angle_gamma   90.00
#
_symmetry.space_group_name_H-M   'P 1'
#
loop_
_entity.id
_entity.type
_entity.pdbx_description
1 polymer ?
#
loop_
_entity_poly.entity_id
_entity_poly.type
_entity_poly.pdbx_seq_one_letter_code
_entity_poly.pdbx_strand_id
1 'polypeptide(L)'
;MHQKSKHRAFFLVPPEVQLLDLTGPAHLFYEAKDYGIEVETFYLNLEGDSEQTSSAGVSLGNLTPFHTHTLKPDDLLFIPGLESHLFFKSDFKTTYAVFLDWLREQYKNKVRVCSVCTGAYLVAMSGLFDGKKCTTHWRYLEDFQCRFPKAQVLSDRLIVQDGNLYSSAGVSSGIDLALFLMEELFGPVFTAKIAKEVVIYFRRTENDPQLSVFLQYRNHIDTRVHQVQDLLAKNLSIKSTIEDLADAVHMSPRNLTRLFKKTTGITIGDYLDKLRVERATQLLSTGSKVSAVAESCGLQSSNQLRSLLKKHTASLPSDWKD
;
A
#
# COMPACT_ATOMS: atom_id res chain seq x y z
N MET A 1 32.30 19.85 -9.87
CA MET A 1 30.92 20.21 -9.56
C MET A 1 30.04 19.15 -10.21
N HIS A 2 29.54 18.17 -9.47
CA HIS A 2 28.53 17.26 -10.00
C HIS A 2 27.25 18.07 -10.20
N GLN A 3 26.80 18.17 -11.44
CA GLN A 3 25.49 18.70 -11.77
C GLN A 3 24.47 17.81 -11.02
N LYS A 4 23.85 18.35 -9.96
CA LYS A 4 22.78 17.63 -9.24
C LYS A 4 21.70 17.31 -10.28
N SER A 5 21.42 16.05 -10.51
CA SER A 5 20.35 15.63 -11.40
C SER A 5 19.03 16.14 -10.82
N LYS A 6 18.33 16.94 -11.59
CA LYS A 6 17.03 17.49 -11.23
C LYS A 6 16.00 16.37 -11.37
N HIS A 7 15.37 15.98 -10.26
CA HIS A 7 14.32 14.97 -10.26
C HIS A 7 12.99 15.56 -10.71
N ARG A 8 12.16 14.77 -11.40
CA ARG A 8 10.83 15.21 -11.84
C ARG A 8 9.78 14.19 -11.46
N ALA A 9 8.70 14.66 -10.86
CA ALA A 9 7.54 13.85 -10.50
C ALA A 9 6.29 14.41 -11.18
N PHE A 10 5.64 13.59 -11.97
CA PHE A 10 4.42 13.88 -12.71
C PHE A 10 3.25 13.18 -12.03
N PHE A 11 2.19 13.91 -11.78
CA PHE A 11 0.99 13.43 -11.14
C PHE A 11 -0.18 13.54 -12.11
N LEU A 12 -0.74 12.41 -12.53
CA LEU A 12 -1.96 12.42 -13.30
C LEU A 12 -3.13 12.84 -12.41
N VAL A 13 -4.01 13.67 -12.94
CA VAL A 13 -5.25 14.10 -12.28
C VAL A 13 -6.41 13.67 -13.18
N PRO A 14 -6.84 12.40 -13.10
CA PRO A 14 -7.98 11.93 -13.87
C PRO A 14 -9.30 12.52 -13.34
N PRO A 15 -10.40 12.45 -14.11
CA PRO A 15 -11.72 12.78 -13.60
C PRO A 15 -12.05 12.04 -12.30
N GLU A 16 -12.68 12.73 -11.36
CA GLU A 16 -13.07 12.16 -10.06
C GLU A 16 -11.91 11.45 -9.34
N VAL A 17 -10.73 12.07 -9.40
CA VAL A 17 -9.53 11.55 -8.74
C VAL A 17 -9.74 11.38 -7.24
N GLN A 18 -9.23 10.29 -6.67
CA GLN A 18 -9.18 10.08 -5.22
C GLN A 18 -8.13 11.02 -4.60
N LEU A 19 -8.58 12.01 -3.82
CA LEU A 19 -7.71 13.09 -3.33
C LEU A 19 -6.46 12.59 -2.61
N LEU A 20 -6.59 11.64 -1.70
CA LEU A 20 -5.45 11.19 -0.91
C LEU A 20 -4.44 10.40 -1.75
N ASP A 21 -4.91 9.69 -2.79
CA ASP A 21 -4.04 8.98 -3.73
C ASP A 21 -3.14 9.92 -4.53
N LEU A 22 -3.63 11.13 -4.78
CA LEU A 22 -2.91 12.21 -5.46
C LEU A 22 -2.07 13.04 -4.48
N THR A 23 -2.74 13.63 -3.48
CA THR A 23 -2.14 14.65 -2.62
C THR A 23 -1.16 14.07 -1.62
N GLY A 24 -1.36 12.83 -1.16
CA GLY A 24 -0.44 12.16 -0.25
C GLY A 24 0.99 12.06 -0.82
N PRO A 25 1.18 11.37 -1.96
CA PRO A 25 2.50 11.32 -2.60
C PRO A 25 3.03 12.69 -3.01
N ALA A 26 2.18 13.56 -3.57
CA ALA A 26 2.61 14.88 -4.04
C ALA A 26 3.17 15.76 -2.91
N HIS A 27 2.54 15.70 -1.72
CA HIS A 27 2.99 16.47 -0.57
C HIS A 27 4.39 16.03 -0.08
N LEU A 28 4.72 14.75 -0.15
CA LEU A 28 6.06 14.28 0.22
C LEU A 28 7.15 14.86 -0.69
N PHE A 29 6.88 14.99 -1.99
CA PHE A 29 7.82 15.63 -2.92
C PHE A 29 7.91 17.14 -2.70
N TYR A 30 6.84 17.79 -2.24
CA TYR A 30 6.87 19.17 -1.78
C TYR A 30 7.83 19.31 -0.58
N GLU A 31 7.66 18.48 0.46
CA GLU A 31 8.56 18.48 1.62
C GLU A 31 10.02 18.17 1.24
N ALA A 32 10.24 17.23 0.34
CA ALA A 32 11.59 16.93 -0.14
C ALA A 32 12.28 18.15 -0.76
N LYS A 33 11.53 18.99 -1.47
CA LYS A 33 12.04 20.25 -2.02
C LYS A 33 12.43 21.26 -0.92
N ASP A 34 11.61 21.39 0.12
CA ASP A 34 11.90 22.25 1.28
C ASP A 34 13.16 21.80 2.04
N TYR A 35 13.40 20.49 2.05
CA TYR A 35 14.62 19.89 2.62
C TYR A 35 15.83 19.88 1.66
N GLY A 36 15.75 20.61 0.54
CA GLY A 36 16.87 20.92 -0.35
C GLY A 36 17.13 19.92 -1.48
N ILE A 37 16.17 19.03 -1.78
CA ILE A 37 16.23 18.22 -2.99
C ILE A 37 15.70 19.03 -4.18
N GLU A 38 16.45 19.05 -5.28
CA GLU A 38 15.97 19.65 -6.53
C GLU A 38 14.96 18.72 -7.20
N VAL A 39 13.67 18.89 -6.87
CA VAL A 39 12.56 18.16 -7.47
C VAL A 39 11.53 19.14 -8.06
N GLU A 40 11.09 18.86 -9.28
CA GLU A 40 9.96 19.55 -9.92
C GLU A 40 8.73 18.64 -9.95
N THR A 41 7.59 19.21 -9.60
CA THR A 41 6.30 18.51 -9.64
C THR A 41 5.40 19.10 -10.72
N PHE A 42 4.73 18.21 -11.48
CA PHE A 42 3.83 18.57 -12.58
C PHE A 42 2.50 17.84 -12.39
N TYR A 43 1.42 18.53 -12.69
CA TYR A 43 0.07 17.96 -12.60
C TYR A 43 -0.55 17.90 -13.99
N LEU A 44 -0.85 16.66 -14.42
CA LEU A 44 -1.29 16.35 -15.77
C LEU A 44 -2.77 15.96 -15.79
N ASN A 45 -3.53 16.41 -16.77
CA ASN A 45 -4.90 15.92 -16.96
C ASN A 45 -5.04 15.06 -18.23
N LEU A 46 -6.16 14.34 -18.32
CA LEU A 46 -6.49 13.45 -19.43
C LEU A 46 -7.25 14.16 -20.56
N GLU A 47 -7.98 15.23 -20.27
CA GLU A 47 -9.03 15.79 -21.13
C GLU A 47 -8.64 17.17 -21.72
N GLY A 48 -7.50 17.72 -21.34
CA GLY A 48 -7.01 19.00 -21.85
C GLY A 48 -7.52 20.22 -21.08
N ASP A 49 -8.42 20.04 -20.11
CA ASP A 49 -8.93 21.13 -19.27
C ASP A 49 -7.88 21.57 -18.24
N SER A 50 -7.85 22.86 -17.92
CA SER A 50 -6.93 23.38 -16.88
C SER A 50 -7.36 23.06 -15.44
N GLU A 51 -8.56 22.53 -15.26
CA GLU A 51 -9.15 22.19 -13.97
C GLU A 51 -9.82 20.79 -14.02
N GLN A 52 -9.84 20.11 -12.87
CA GLN A 52 -10.51 18.82 -12.71
C GLN A 52 -11.16 18.74 -11.32
N THR A 53 -12.38 18.23 -11.26
CA THR A 53 -13.05 17.97 -9.98
C THR A 53 -12.69 16.58 -9.46
N SER A 54 -12.28 16.50 -8.19
CA SER A 54 -12.00 15.25 -7.49
C SER A 54 -13.30 14.52 -7.07
N SER A 55 -13.16 13.26 -6.67
CA SER A 55 -14.27 12.47 -6.08
C SER A 55 -14.90 13.11 -4.83
N ALA A 56 -14.13 13.93 -4.11
CA ALA A 56 -14.59 14.67 -2.92
C ALA A 56 -15.20 16.05 -3.25
N GLY A 57 -15.36 16.41 -4.54
CA GLY A 57 -15.94 17.69 -4.97
C GLY A 57 -14.96 18.89 -4.89
N VAL A 58 -13.67 18.64 -4.65
CA VAL A 58 -12.65 19.69 -4.66
C VAL A 58 -12.16 19.93 -6.08
N SER A 59 -12.15 21.18 -6.53
CA SER A 59 -11.58 21.57 -7.82
C SER A 59 -10.05 21.69 -7.71
N LEU A 60 -9.34 21.07 -8.66
CA LEU A 60 -7.90 21.04 -8.79
C LEU A 60 -7.53 21.78 -10.07
N GLY A 61 -6.82 22.90 -9.96
CA GLY A 61 -6.46 23.78 -11.06
C GLY A 61 -5.00 23.73 -11.45
N ASN A 62 -4.64 24.55 -12.45
CA ASN A 62 -3.28 24.63 -13.03
C ASN A 62 -2.78 23.31 -13.62
N LEU A 63 -3.70 22.53 -14.19
CA LEU A 63 -3.38 21.27 -14.84
C LEU A 63 -2.90 21.52 -16.28
N THR A 64 -2.00 20.66 -16.76
CA THR A 64 -1.52 20.67 -18.14
C THR A 64 -1.88 19.36 -18.84
N PRO A 65 -2.19 19.36 -20.13
CA PRO A 65 -2.47 18.10 -20.85
C PRO A 65 -1.27 17.16 -20.79
N PHE A 66 -1.51 15.86 -20.56
CA PHE A 66 -0.47 14.85 -20.34
C PHE A 66 0.60 14.81 -21.46
N HIS A 67 0.23 15.13 -22.68
CA HIS A 67 1.11 15.07 -23.87
C HIS A 67 1.99 16.31 -24.05
N THR A 68 1.82 17.35 -23.24
CA THR A 68 2.62 18.60 -23.36
C THR A 68 4.02 18.49 -22.78
N HIS A 69 4.27 17.48 -21.94
CA HIS A 69 5.56 17.26 -21.33
C HIS A 69 6.28 16.06 -21.96
N THR A 70 7.56 16.24 -22.27
CA THR A 70 8.46 15.13 -22.63
C THR A 70 9.07 14.56 -21.37
N LEU A 71 8.66 13.34 -21.00
CA LEU A 71 9.24 12.63 -19.85
C LEU A 71 10.57 11.98 -20.25
N LYS A 72 11.48 11.91 -19.29
CA LYS A 72 12.83 11.35 -19.43
C LYS A 72 12.93 10.02 -18.67
N PRO A 73 13.94 9.18 -18.96
CA PRO A 73 14.25 8.05 -18.12
C PRO A 73 14.36 8.45 -16.65
N ASP A 74 13.85 7.61 -15.78
CA ASP A 74 13.81 7.79 -14.32
C ASP A 74 12.88 8.88 -13.79
N ASP A 75 12.18 9.65 -14.64
CA ASP A 75 11.05 10.46 -14.17
C ASP A 75 9.99 9.58 -13.51
N LEU A 76 9.33 10.12 -12.49
CA LEU A 76 8.25 9.44 -11.79
C LEU A 76 6.90 9.87 -12.38
N LEU A 77 6.05 8.92 -12.75
CA LEU A 77 4.68 9.18 -13.21
C LEU A 77 3.69 8.49 -12.28
N PHE A 78 3.06 9.27 -11.39
CA PHE A 78 2.03 8.79 -10.48
C PHE A 78 0.65 8.80 -11.17
N ILE A 79 -0.03 7.65 -11.09
CA ILE A 79 -1.38 7.45 -11.62
C ILE A 79 -2.27 7.10 -10.42
N PRO A 80 -2.94 8.10 -9.83
CA PRO A 80 -3.81 7.91 -8.67
C PRO A 80 -5.11 7.19 -9.05
N GLY A 81 -5.82 6.74 -8.02
CA GLY A 81 -7.16 6.17 -8.19
C GLY A 81 -8.18 7.20 -8.63
N LEU A 82 -9.23 6.69 -9.25
CA LEU A 82 -10.41 7.42 -9.68
C LEU A 82 -11.66 6.62 -9.28
N GLU A 83 -12.84 7.26 -9.37
CA GLU A 83 -14.09 6.60 -9.03
C GLU A 83 -14.36 5.37 -9.89
N SER A 84 -14.80 4.29 -9.25
CA SER A 84 -14.91 2.98 -9.90
C SER A 84 -15.92 2.96 -11.03
N HIS A 85 -17.02 3.73 -10.93
CA HIS A 85 -18.03 3.78 -11.98
C HIS A 85 -17.47 4.28 -13.33
N LEU A 86 -16.36 5.04 -13.31
CA LEU A 86 -15.73 5.54 -14.53
C LEU A 86 -15.06 4.41 -15.32
N PHE A 87 -14.18 3.64 -14.68
CA PHE A 87 -13.45 2.57 -15.38
C PHE A 87 -14.29 1.32 -15.64
N PHE A 88 -15.53 1.27 -15.12
CA PHE A 88 -16.50 0.24 -15.47
C PHE A 88 -17.36 0.60 -16.71
N LYS A 89 -17.32 1.85 -17.19
CA LYS A 89 -17.98 2.23 -18.44
C LYS A 89 -17.38 1.48 -19.62
N SER A 90 -18.22 1.01 -20.53
CA SER A 90 -17.79 0.21 -21.70
C SER A 90 -16.89 0.99 -22.66
N ASP A 91 -17.06 2.31 -22.73
CA ASP A 91 -16.33 3.23 -23.60
C ASP A 91 -15.06 3.82 -22.95
N PHE A 92 -14.83 3.59 -21.66
CA PHE A 92 -13.70 4.18 -20.93
C PHE A 92 -12.36 3.94 -21.63
N LYS A 93 -12.09 2.68 -22.02
CA LYS A 93 -10.84 2.31 -22.71
C LYS A 93 -10.69 3.04 -24.06
N THR A 94 -11.79 3.21 -24.79
CA THR A 94 -11.79 3.90 -26.09
C THR A 94 -11.61 5.39 -25.91
N THR A 95 -12.29 5.99 -24.93
CA THR A 95 -12.19 7.41 -24.60
C THR A 95 -10.76 7.82 -24.26
N TYR A 96 -10.03 6.99 -23.49
CA TYR A 96 -8.67 7.29 -23.07
C TYR A 96 -7.60 6.55 -23.88
N ALA A 97 -7.92 6.03 -25.08
CA ALA A 97 -6.99 5.25 -25.92
C ALA A 97 -5.65 6.00 -26.18
N VAL A 98 -5.72 7.29 -26.48
CA VAL A 98 -4.54 8.13 -26.74
C VAL A 98 -3.63 8.21 -25.51
N PHE A 99 -4.22 8.36 -24.31
CA PHE A 99 -3.44 8.32 -23.06
C PHE A 99 -2.81 6.94 -22.80
N LEU A 100 -3.55 5.86 -23.05
CA LEU A 100 -3.05 4.50 -22.86
C LEU A 100 -1.88 4.19 -23.80
N ASP A 101 -1.92 4.70 -25.03
CA ASP A 101 -0.81 4.60 -25.99
C ASP A 101 0.39 5.43 -25.52
N TRP A 102 0.17 6.67 -25.12
CA TRP A 102 1.21 7.53 -24.54
C TRP A 102 1.86 6.89 -23.31
N LEU A 103 1.07 6.28 -22.42
CA LEU A 103 1.58 5.61 -21.21
C LEU A 103 2.53 4.45 -21.57
N ARG A 104 2.20 3.66 -22.61
CA ARG A 104 3.09 2.60 -23.13
C ARG A 104 4.42 3.17 -23.62
N GLU A 105 4.38 4.30 -24.31
CA GLU A 105 5.61 4.97 -24.79
C GLU A 105 6.45 5.48 -23.61
N GLN A 106 5.84 6.08 -22.57
CA GLN A 106 6.60 6.51 -21.40
C GLN A 106 7.28 5.33 -20.70
N TYR A 107 6.59 4.21 -20.56
CA TYR A 107 7.21 3.00 -19.98
C TYR A 107 8.39 2.49 -20.82
N LYS A 108 8.28 2.45 -22.16
CA LYS A 108 9.39 2.11 -23.06
C LYS A 108 10.57 3.06 -22.89
N ASN A 109 10.31 4.33 -22.66
CA ASN A 109 11.31 5.38 -22.41
C ASN A 109 11.90 5.32 -20.99
N LYS A 110 11.65 4.23 -20.23
CA LYS A 110 12.17 4.02 -18.88
C LYS A 110 11.66 5.00 -17.82
N VAL A 111 10.52 5.62 -18.04
CA VAL A 111 9.77 6.33 -17.01
C VAL A 111 9.29 5.32 -15.96
N ARG A 112 9.39 5.68 -14.68
CA ARG A 112 8.87 4.88 -13.56
C ARG A 112 7.38 5.14 -13.41
N VAL A 113 6.55 4.16 -13.78
CA VAL A 113 5.09 4.26 -13.72
C VAL A 113 4.61 3.77 -12.37
N CYS A 114 3.98 4.65 -11.60
CA CYS A 114 3.60 4.45 -10.20
C CYS A 114 2.08 4.51 -10.06
N SER A 115 1.39 3.37 -10.09
CA SER A 115 -0.05 3.33 -9.87
C SER A 115 -0.40 3.29 -8.38
N VAL A 116 -1.40 4.08 -7.99
CA VAL A 116 -1.94 4.11 -6.63
C VAL A 116 -3.40 3.70 -6.69
N CYS A 117 -3.83 2.76 -5.83
CA CYS A 117 -5.24 2.37 -5.73
C CYS A 117 -5.81 1.83 -7.07
N THR A 118 -6.99 2.33 -7.45
CA THR A 118 -7.65 2.01 -8.72
C THR A 118 -6.96 2.61 -9.95
N GLY A 119 -5.93 3.46 -9.78
CA GLY A 119 -5.06 3.87 -10.89
C GLY A 119 -4.39 2.71 -11.62
N ALA A 120 -4.26 1.56 -10.94
CA ALA A 120 -3.81 0.31 -11.54
C ALA A 120 -4.67 -0.14 -12.74
N TYR A 121 -5.96 0.21 -12.80
CA TYR A 121 -6.83 -0.10 -13.94
C TYR A 121 -6.37 0.60 -15.22
N LEU A 122 -5.96 1.87 -15.15
CA LEU A 122 -5.41 2.59 -16.31
C LEU A 122 -4.12 1.91 -16.83
N VAL A 123 -3.24 1.52 -15.92
CA VAL A 123 -2.00 0.81 -16.27
C VAL A 123 -2.29 -0.56 -16.87
N ALA A 124 -3.23 -1.32 -16.31
CA ALA A 124 -3.63 -2.62 -16.84
C ALA A 124 -4.34 -2.51 -18.21
N MET A 125 -5.19 -1.51 -18.41
CA MET A 125 -5.85 -1.25 -19.71
C MET A 125 -4.85 -0.90 -20.81
N SER A 126 -3.70 -0.32 -20.48
CA SER A 126 -2.61 -0.11 -21.43
C SER A 126 -1.85 -1.40 -21.77
N GLY A 127 -2.09 -2.51 -21.07
CA GLY A 127 -1.40 -3.79 -21.24
C GLY A 127 -0.04 -3.88 -20.53
N LEU A 128 0.37 -2.87 -19.78
CA LEU A 128 1.68 -2.85 -19.11
C LEU A 128 1.81 -3.88 -18.00
N PHE A 129 0.70 -4.32 -17.40
CA PHE A 129 0.72 -5.38 -16.38
C PHE A 129 0.61 -6.80 -16.96
N ASP A 130 0.52 -6.99 -18.28
CA ASP A 130 0.50 -8.32 -18.88
C ASP A 130 1.80 -9.08 -18.55
N GLY A 131 1.69 -10.20 -17.82
CA GLY A 131 2.82 -11.02 -17.34
C GLY A 131 3.62 -10.40 -16.19
N LYS A 132 3.17 -9.28 -15.63
CA LYS A 132 3.85 -8.53 -14.57
C LYS A 132 3.16 -8.65 -13.23
N LYS A 133 3.95 -8.58 -12.15
CA LYS A 133 3.45 -8.50 -10.78
C LYS A 133 2.88 -7.11 -10.51
N CYS A 134 1.73 -7.06 -9.85
CA CYS A 134 1.10 -5.80 -9.46
C CYS A 134 0.17 -5.99 -8.26
N THR A 135 -0.31 -4.89 -7.71
CA THR A 135 -1.41 -4.86 -6.75
C THR A 135 -2.35 -3.68 -7.05
N THR A 136 -3.49 -3.67 -6.43
CA THR A 136 -4.49 -2.60 -6.46
C THR A 136 -5.19 -2.54 -5.11
N HIS A 137 -6.18 -1.67 -4.94
CA HIS A 137 -6.94 -1.55 -3.70
C HIS A 137 -7.63 -2.89 -3.34
N TRP A 138 -7.55 -3.29 -2.08
CA TRP A 138 -8.03 -4.58 -1.57
C TRP A 138 -9.47 -4.94 -1.99
N ARG A 139 -10.36 -3.94 -2.08
CA ARG A 139 -11.76 -4.12 -2.50
C ARG A 139 -11.90 -4.60 -3.93
N TYR A 140 -10.93 -4.30 -4.78
CA TYR A 140 -10.99 -4.52 -6.23
C TYR A 140 -10.07 -5.62 -6.73
N LEU A 141 -9.34 -6.33 -5.85
CA LEU A 141 -8.37 -7.36 -6.24
C LEU A 141 -8.99 -8.48 -7.10
N GLU A 142 -10.15 -8.98 -6.71
CA GLU A 142 -10.85 -10.05 -7.45
C GLU A 142 -11.36 -9.56 -8.81
N ASP A 143 -12.03 -8.40 -8.85
CA ASP A 143 -12.51 -7.81 -10.12
C ASP A 143 -11.33 -7.51 -11.05
N PHE A 144 -10.25 -6.95 -10.50
CA PHE A 144 -9.04 -6.63 -11.27
C PHE A 144 -8.41 -7.89 -11.88
N GLN A 145 -8.25 -8.97 -11.11
CA GLN A 145 -7.70 -10.24 -11.61
C GLN A 145 -8.61 -10.86 -12.68
N CYS A 146 -9.94 -10.76 -12.53
CA CYS A 146 -10.90 -11.25 -13.52
C CYS A 146 -10.81 -10.46 -14.85
N ARG A 147 -10.67 -9.13 -14.79
CA ARG A 147 -10.58 -8.28 -15.98
C ARG A 147 -9.22 -8.34 -16.68
N PHE A 148 -8.17 -8.53 -15.91
CA PHE A 148 -6.80 -8.56 -16.40
C PHE A 148 -6.12 -9.88 -16.05
N PRO A 149 -6.58 -11.01 -16.64
CA PRO A 149 -6.14 -12.35 -16.24
C PRO A 149 -4.65 -12.63 -16.53
N LYS A 150 -3.99 -11.81 -17.35
CA LYS A 150 -2.56 -11.91 -17.61
C LYS A 150 -1.71 -11.21 -16.54
N ALA A 151 -2.29 -10.33 -15.73
CA ALA A 151 -1.58 -9.68 -14.63
C ALA A 151 -1.38 -10.67 -13.47
N GLN A 152 -0.23 -10.59 -12.79
CA GLN A 152 0.06 -11.39 -11.60
C GLN A 152 -0.27 -10.56 -10.35
N VAL A 153 -1.52 -10.61 -9.90
CA VAL A 153 -2.01 -9.79 -8.79
C VAL A 153 -1.56 -10.37 -7.45
N LEU A 154 -0.83 -9.58 -6.67
CA LEU A 154 -0.42 -9.92 -5.30
C LEU A 154 -1.36 -9.26 -4.31
N SER A 155 -2.20 -10.05 -3.66
CA SER A 155 -3.25 -9.57 -2.75
C SER A 155 -2.74 -9.23 -1.35
N ASP A 156 -1.58 -9.75 -0.97
CA ASP A 156 -0.97 -9.65 0.35
C ASP A 156 0.18 -8.62 0.42
N ARG A 157 0.31 -7.77 -0.59
CA ARG A 157 1.36 -6.76 -0.69
C ARG A 157 0.78 -5.35 -0.68
N LEU A 158 1.43 -4.48 0.07
CA LEU A 158 1.11 -3.05 0.11
C LEU A 158 1.63 -2.33 -1.13
N ILE A 159 2.86 -2.66 -1.52
CA ILE A 159 3.56 -2.14 -2.69
C ILE A 159 4.11 -3.32 -3.49
N VAL A 160 4.04 -3.24 -4.80
CA VAL A 160 4.65 -4.21 -5.73
C VAL A 160 5.45 -3.46 -6.77
N GLN A 161 6.71 -3.88 -6.95
CA GLN A 161 7.60 -3.42 -8.01
C GLN A 161 7.86 -4.55 -9.00
N ASP A 162 7.76 -4.27 -10.29
CA ASP A 162 8.19 -5.15 -11.38
C ASP A 162 8.85 -4.32 -12.50
N GLY A 163 10.17 -4.25 -12.49
CA GLY A 163 10.93 -3.34 -13.34
C GLY A 163 10.62 -1.88 -13.03
N ASN A 164 10.21 -1.10 -14.03
CA ASN A 164 9.83 0.30 -13.86
C ASN A 164 8.32 0.50 -13.57
N LEU A 165 7.60 -0.58 -13.24
CA LEU A 165 6.21 -0.52 -12.80
C LEU A 165 6.17 -0.65 -11.29
N TYR A 166 5.48 0.29 -10.66
CA TYR A 166 5.20 0.31 -9.23
C TYR A 166 3.70 0.37 -9.03
N SER A 167 3.18 -0.38 -8.09
CA SER A 167 1.76 -0.35 -7.75
C SER A 167 1.55 -0.42 -6.25
N SER A 168 0.58 0.30 -5.73
CA SER A 168 0.26 0.29 -4.31
C SER A 168 -1.24 0.15 -4.06
N ALA A 169 -1.58 -0.32 -2.85
CA ALA A 169 -2.94 -0.60 -2.41
C ALA A 169 -3.87 0.63 -2.34
N GLY A 170 -3.33 1.84 -2.43
CA GLY A 170 -4.11 3.08 -2.44
C GLY A 170 -4.37 3.71 -1.09
N VAL A 171 -5.05 4.83 -1.13
CA VAL A 171 -5.30 5.73 -0.01
C VAL A 171 -3.96 6.09 0.68
N SER A 172 -3.76 5.73 1.94
CA SER A 172 -2.51 6.04 2.64
C SER A 172 -1.28 5.29 2.08
N SER A 173 -1.44 4.19 1.34
CA SER A 173 -0.30 3.47 0.78
C SER A 173 0.36 4.17 -0.42
N GLY A 174 -0.28 5.19 -0.99
CA GLY A 174 0.36 6.11 -1.93
C GLY A 174 1.50 6.89 -1.28
N ILE A 175 1.34 7.25 -0.01
CA ILE A 175 2.39 7.87 0.82
C ILE A 175 3.55 6.89 1.03
N ASP A 176 3.25 5.62 1.37
CA ASP A 176 4.28 4.59 1.55
C ASP A 176 5.06 4.35 0.24
N LEU A 177 4.37 4.31 -0.91
CA LEU A 177 5.02 4.21 -2.22
C LEU A 177 5.95 5.40 -2.50
N ALA A 178 5.53 6.62 -2.18
CA ALA A 178 6.39 7.80 -2.36
C ALA A 178 7.60 7.74 -1.44
N LEU A 179 7.46 7.32 -0.18
CA LEU A 179 8.58 7.10 0.75
C LEU A 179 9.52 5.99 0.27
N PHE A 180 8.98 4.91 -0.28
CA PHE A 180 9.76 3.82 -0.88
C PHE A 180 10.64 4.34 -2.03
N LEU A 181 10.04 5.08 -2.97
CA LEU A 181 10.77 5.69 -4.09
C LEU A 181 11.80 6.75 -3.63
N MET A 182 11.47 7.53 -2.60
CA MET A 182 12.43 8.48 -2.01
C MET A 182 13.61 7.78 -1.36
N GLU A 183 13.41 6.60 -0.78
CA GLU A 183 14.50 5.81 -0.20
C GLU A 183 15.45 5.29 -1.29
N GLU A 184 14.92 4.82 -2.42
CA GLU A 184 15.73 4.44 -3.59
C GLU A 184 16.51 5.64 -4.17
N LEU A 185 15.90 6.82 -4.22
CA LEU A 185 16.48 8.01 -4.88
C LEU A 185 17.43 8.81 -3.97
N PHE A 186 17.11 8.94 -2.70
CA PHE A 186 17.76 9.88 -1.77
C PHE A 186 18.33 9.20 -0.53
N GLY A 187 18.10 7.90 -0.38
CA GLY A 187 18.57 7.07 0.72
C GLY A 187 17.73 7.16 2.00
N PRO A 188 17.93 6.19 2.93
CA PRO A 188 17.06 5.98 4.09
C PRO A 188 17.12 7.15 5.10
N VAL A 189 18.28 7.79 5.26
CA VAL A 189 18.45 8.90 6.23
C VAL A 189 17.61 10.12 5.82
N PHE A 190 17.60 10.44 4.52
CA PHE A 190 16.79 11.54 4.01
C PHE A 190 15.30 11.21 4.12
N THR A 191 14.91 10.03 3.69
CA THR A 191 13.51 9.58 3.72
C THR A 191 12.95 9.56 5.15
N ALA A 192 13.76 9.17 6.14
CA ALA A 192 13.35 9.23 7.55
C ALA A 192 13.07 10.67 8.03
N LYS A 193 13.79 11.68 7.51
CA LYS A 193 13.51 13.10 7.82
C LYS A 193 12.16 13.52 7.25
N ILE A 194 11.86 13.17 6.00
CA ILE A 194 10.58 13.49 5.37
C ILE A 194 9.42 12.77 6.08
N ALA A 195 9.57 11.47 6.41
CA ALA A 195 8.56 10.73 7.16
C ALA A 195 8.26 11.37 8.54
N LYS A 196 9.30 11.92 9.20
CA LYS A 196 9.14 12.65 10.46
C LYS A 196 8.42 13.98 10.27
N GLU A 197 8.72 14.71 9.19
CA GLU A 197 8.06 16.00 8.89
C GLU A 197 6.57 15.85 8.72
N VAL A 198 6.14 14.83 7.97
CA VAL A 198 4.72 14.54 7.76
C VAL A 198 4.09 13.70 8.89
N VAL A 199 4.80 13.54 10.01
CA VAL A 199 4.34 12.85 11.23
C VAL A 199 3.90 11.41 10.98
N ILE A 200 4.56 10.71 10.05
CA ILE A 200 4.33 9.28 9.85
C ILE A 200 5.06 8.51 10.95
N TYR A 201 4.28 8.06 11.93
CA TYR A 201 4.79 7.35 13.11
C TYR A 201 5.33 5.96 12.78
N PHE A 202 4.70 5.27 11.82
CA PHE A 202 5.05 3.91 11.44
C PHE A 202 5.15 3.81 9.91
N ARG A 203 6.35 3.53 9.40
CA ARG A 203 6.58 3.26 7.97
C ARG A 203 6.18 1.81 7.67
N ARG A 204 5.27 1.65 6.72
CA ARG A 204 4.94 0.35 6.15
C ARG A 204 5.90 0.04 5.00
N THR A 205 6.21 -1.24 4.85
CA THR A 205 7.09 -1.75 3.79
C THR A 205 6.27 -2.39 2.67
N GLU A 206 6.92 -2.69 1.57
CA GLU A 206 6.31 -3.40 0.44
C GLU A 206 5.70 -4.75 0.86
N ASN A 207 6.31 -5.41 1.84
CA ASN A 207 5.91 -6.72 2.34
C ASN A 207 4.78 -6.68 3.37
N ASP A 208 4.36 -5.51 3.81
CA ASP A 208 3.24 -5.37 4.73
C ASP A 208 1.91 -5.67 4.01
N PRO A 209 0.93 -6.29 4.69
CA PRO A 209 -0.38 -6.51 4.11
C PRO A 209 -1.13 -5.19 3.93
N GLN A 210 -2.01 -5.12 2.95
CA GLN A 210 -2.85 -3.93 2.70
C GLN A 210 -3.72 -3.56 3.90
N LEU A 211 -4.29 -4.56 4.56
CA LEU A 211 -5.07 -4.41 5.77
C LEU A 211 -4.32 -5.05 6.93
N SER A 212 -3.98 -4.26 7.95
CA SER A 212 -3.51 -4.84 9.19
C SER A 212 -4.57 -5.78 9.79
N VAL A 213 -4.14 -6.75 10.57
CA VAL A 213 -5.05 -7.66 11.29
C VAL A 213 -6.07 -6.88 12.10
N PHE A 214 -5.64 -5.74 12.66
CA PHE A 214 -6.52 -4.85 13.39
C PHE A 214 -7.63 -4.29 12.50
N LEU A 215 -7.31 -3.71 11.34
CA LEU A 215 -8.32 -3.14 10.43
C LEU A 215 -9.23 -4.21 9.83
N GLN A 216 -8.70 -5.38 9.53
CA GLN A 216 -9.46 -6.48 8.92
C GLN A 216 -10.55 -7.04 9.84
N TYR A 217 -10.28 -7.10 11.15
CA TYR A 217 -11.16 -7.78 12.11
C TYR A 217 -11.79 -6.86 13.14
N ARG A 218 -11.68 -5.52 12.99
CA ARG A 218 -12.26 -4.53 13.92
C ARG A 218 -13.43 -3.73 13.32
N ASN A 219 -14.02 -4.22 12.26
CA ASN A 219 -15.17 -3.60 11.58
C ASN A 219 -16.53 -3.92 12.23
N HIS A 220 -16.57 -4.00 13.56
CA HIS A 220 -17.75 -4.31 14.37
C HIS A 220 -17.83 -3.37 15.58
N ILE A 221 -19.01 -3.37 16.27
CA ILE A 221 -19.29 -2.48 17.39
C ILE A 221 -19.27 -3.16 18.77
N ASP A 222 -18.93 -4.45 18.86
CA ASP A 222 -18.91 -5.17 20.15
C ASP A 222 -17.67 -4.77 20.97
N THR A 223 -17.89 -4.00 22.02
CA THR A 223 -16.83 -3.47 22.88
C THR A 223 -16.03 -4.54 23.62
N ARG A 224 -16.64 -5.67 23.96
CA ARG A 224 -15.96 -6.80 24.64
C ARG A 224 -14.96 -7.47 23.68
N VAL A 225 -15.38 -7.65 22.42
CA VAL A 225 -14.47 -8.19 21.39
C VAL A 225 -13.33 -7.20 21.13
N HIS A 226 -13.60 -5.89 21.09
CA HIS A 226 -12.56 -4.85 21.01
C HIS A 226 -11.57 -4.95 22.16
N GLN A 227 -12.04 -5.09 23.41
CA GLN A 227 -11.17 -5.24 24.57
C GLN A 227 -10.26 -6.46 24.47
N VAL A 228 -10.80 -7.59 24.04
CA VAL A 228 -9.99 -8.82 23.79
C VAL A 228 -8.95 -8.60 22.71
N GLN A 229 -9.32 -7.96 21.61
CA GLN A 229 -8.37 -7.61 20.53
C GLN A 229 -7.26 -6.69 21.03
N ASP A 230 -7.58 -5.68 21.85
CA ASP A 230 -6.61 -4.76 22.45
C ASP A 230 -5.66 -5.47 23.43
N LEU A 231 -6.19 -6.38 24.25
CA LEU A 231 -5.38 -7.18 25.19
C LEU A 231 -4.38 -8.06 24.44
N LEU A 232 -4.82 -8.74 23.38
CA LEU A 232 -3.97 -9.60 22.55
C LEU A 232 -2.90 -8.79 21.82
N ALA A 233 -3.26 -7.64 21.24
CA ALA A 233 -2.31 -6.77 20.54
C ALA A 233 -1.24 -6.18 21.47
N LYS A 234 -1.64 -5.76 22.68
CA LYS A 234 -0.71 -5.21 23.69
C LYS A 234 0.27 -6.24 24.24
N ASN A 235 -0.16 -7.48 24.37
CA ASN A 235 0.54 -8.51 25.13
C ASN A 235 0.97 -9.70 24.27
N LEU A 236 1.39 -9.47 23.02
CA LEU A 236 1.79 -10.56 22.10
C LEU A 236 2.86 -11.49 22.66
N SER A 237 3.81 -10.97 23.45
CA SER A 237 4.88 -11.74 24.11
C SER A 237 4.39 -12.53 25.32
N ILE A 238 3.23 -12.19 25.89
CA ILE A 238 2.70 -12.82 27.09
C ILE A 238 1.69 -13.89 26.69
N LYS A 239 1.76 -15.05 27.31
CA LYS A 239 0.80 -16.13 27.10
C LYS A 239 -0.49 -15.79 27.86
N SER A 240 -1.53 -15.34 27.17
CA SER A 240 -2.88 -15.18 27.71
C SER A 240 -3.68 -16.46 27.46
N THR A 241 -4.37 -16.96 28.48
CA THR A 241 -5.32 -18.06 28.33
C THR A 241 -6.70 -17.54 27.90
N ILE A 242 -7.57 -18.43 27.42
CA ILE A 242 -8.94 -18.04 27.10
C ILE A 242 -9.70 -17.64 28.36
N GLU A 243 -9.37 -18.24 29.49
CA GLU A 243 -9.89 -17.91 30.83
C GLU A 243 -9.53 -16.47 31.20
N ASP A 244 -8.26 -16.08 31.10
CA ASP A 244 -7.79 -14.71 31.40
C ASP A 244 -8.52 -13.67 30.53
N LEU A 245 -8.68 -13.94 29.25
CA LEU A 245 -9.38 -13.08 28.31
C LEU A 245 -10.89 -12.98 28.61
N ALA A 246 -11.51 -14.08 29.02
CA ALA A 246 -12.92 -14.16 29.37
C ALA A 246 -13.21 -13.38 30.66
N ASP A 247 -12.36 -13.53 31.67
CA ASP A 247 -12.44 -12.81 32.93
C ASP A 247 -12.30 -11.29 32.72
N ALA A 248 -11.39 -10.86 31.85
CA ALA A 248 -11.17 -9.44 31.52
C ALA A 248 -12.41 -8.77 30.91
N VAL A 249 -13.31 -9.54 30.29
CA VAL A 249 -14.56 -9.03 29.68
C VAL A 249 -15.82 -9.54 30.37
N HIS A 250 -15.66 -10.10 31.59
CA HIS A 250 -16.75 -10.65 32.43
C HIS A 250 -17.64 -11.64 31.72
N MET A 251 -17.04 -12.61 31.01
CA MET A 251 -17.73 -13.65 30.26
C MET A 251 -17.22 -15.05 30.62
N SER A 252 -18.02 -16.08 30.36
CA SER A 252 -17.48 -17.45 30.39
C SER A 252 -16.62 -17.70 29.14
N PRO A 253 -15.57 -18.55 29.23
CA PRO A 253 -14.69 -18.90 28.09
C PRO A 253 -15.47 -19.38 26.85
N ARG A 254 -16.52 -20.20 27.05
CA ARG A 254 -17.39 -20.69 25.98
C ARG A 254 -18.17 -19.56 25.30
N ASN A 255 -18.70 -18.63 26.07
CA ASN A 255 -19.44 -17.49 25.50
C ASN A 255 -18.53 -16.51 24.78
N LEU A 256 -17.33 -16.24 25.31
CA LEU A 256 -16.34 -15.39 24.66
C LEU A 256 -15.91 -15.97 23.30
N THR A 257 -15.53 -17.25 23.26
CA THR A 257 -15.06 -17.87 22.00
C THR A 257 -16.14 -17.87 20.93
N ARG A 258 -17.40 -18.14 21.31
CA ARG A 258 -18.54 -18.07 20.40
C ARG A 258 -18.82 -16.66 19.90
N LEU A 259 -18.80 -15.67 20.80
CA LEU A 259 -19.02 -14.27 20.47
C LEU A 259 -17.92 -13.78 19.52
N PHE A 260 -16.66 -14.01 19.86
CA PHE A 260 -15.52 -13.57 19.06
C PHE A 260 -15.59 -14.13 17.64
N LYS A 261 -15.82 -15.46 17.50
CA LYS A 261 -15.95 -16.09 16.17
C LYS A 261 -17.17 -15.58 15.40
N LYS A 262 -18.31 -15.35 16.08
CA LYS A 262 -19.51 -14.79 15.43
C LYS A 262 -19.26 -13.37 14.91
N THR A 263 -18.50 -12.57 15.65
CA THR A 263 -18.28 -11.16 15.37
C THR A 263 -17.17 -10.93 14.34
N THR A 264 -16.07 -11.67 14.43
CA THR A 264 -14.88 -11.48 13.58
C THR A 264 -14.79 -12.49 12.43
N GLY A 265 -15.57 -13.57 12.46
CA GLY A 265 -15.49 -14.67 11.49
C GLY A 265 -14.37 -15.69 11.77
N ILE A 266 -13.42 -15.41 12.67
CA ILE A 266 -12.27 -16.28 12.98
C ILE A 266 -12.20 -16.59 14.48
N THR A 267 -11.39 -17.59 14.85
CA THR A 267 -11.17 -17.92 16.26
C THR A 267 -10.19 -16.93 16.91
N ILE A 268 -10.20 -16.84 18.25
CA ILE A 268 -9.22 -16.05 19.02
C ILE A 268 -7.80 -16.53 18.73
N GLY A 269 -7.59 -17.84 18.61
CA GLY A 269 -6.28 -18.42 18.26
C GLY A 269 -5.80 -18.00 16.87
N ASP A 270 -6.67 -18.07 15.86
CA ASP A 270 -6.30 -17.61 14.50
C ASP A 270 -6.02 -16.10 14.46
N TYR A 271 -6.79 -15.31 15.20
CA TYR A 271 -6.55 -13.88 15.32
C TYR A 271 -5.18 -13.58 15.95
N LEU A 272 -4.83 -14.28 17.05
CA LEU A 272 -3.53 -14.16 17.70
C LEU A 272 -2.39 -14.60 16.78
N ASP A 273 -2.56 -15.71 16.04
CA ASP A 273 -1.57 -16.17 15.06
C ASP A 273 -1.32 -15.10 14.00
N LYS A 274 -2.37 -14.46 13.47
CA LYS A 274 -2.26 -13.38 12.48
C LYS A 274 -1.53 -12.16 13.04
N LEU A 275 -1.84 -11.72 14.26
CA LEU A 275 -1.11 -10.63 14.94
C LEU A 275 0.39 -10.96 15.11
N ARG A 276 0.71 -12.20 15.46
CA ARG A 276 2.10 -12.65 15.58
C ARG A 276 2.82 -12.65 14.26
N VAL A 277 2.16 -13.08 13.18
CA VAL A 277 2.71 -13.04 11.82
C VAL A 277 3.00 -11.60 11.41
N GLU A 278 2.01 -10.70 11.54
CA GLU A 278 2.18 -9.28 11.22
C GLU A 278 3.36 -8.65 11.99
N ARG A 279 3.46 -8.92 13.30
CA ARG A 279 4.57 -8.44 14.11
C ARG A 279 5.91 -9.05 13.72
N ALA A 280 5.92 -10.34 13.41
CA ALA A 280 7.14 -11.06 13.03
C ALA A 280 7.71 -10.55 11.68
N THR A 281 6.84 -10.34 10.68
CA THR A 281 7.26 -9.82 9.37
C THR A 281 7.83 -8.43 9.49
N GLN A 282 7.23 -7.54 10.30
CA GLN A 282 7.75 -6.21 10.59
C GLN A 282 9.15 -6.24 11.21
N LEU A 283 9.37 -7.10 12.21
CA LEU A 283 10.67 -7.21 12.88
C LEU A 283 11.75 -7.85 12.00
N LEU A 284 11.37 -8.81 11.16
CA LEU A 284 12.28 -9.47 10.22
C LEU A 284 12.75 -8.51 9.13
N SER A 285 11.87 -7.67 8.58
CA SER A 285 12.21 -6.67 7.55
C SER A 285 13.15 -5.57 8.07
N THR A 286 13.22 -5.36 9.39
CA THR A 286 14.21 -4.46 10.01
C THR A 286 15.53 -5.16 10.39
N GLY A 287 15.77 -6.39 9.91
CA GLY A 287 17.00 -7.14 10.15
C GLY A 287 17.10 -7.78 11.53
N SER A 288 16.02 -7.85 12.32
CA SER A 288 16.03 -8.44 13.65
C SER A 288 16.38 -9.94 13.61
N LYS A 289 17.08 -10.42 14.66
CA LYS A 289 17.45 -11.84 14.78
C LYS A 289 16.19 -12.70 14.95
N VAL A 290 16.10 -13.82 14.23
CA VAL A 290 14.95 -14.75 14.24
C VAL A 290 14.56 -15.21 15.64
N SER A 291 15.54 -15.43 16.53
CA SER A 291 15.28 -15.82 17.93
C SER A 291 14.61 -14.69 18.72
N ALA A 292 15.08 -13.46 18.57
CA ALA A 292 14.52 -12.28 19.25
C ALA A 292 13.10 -11.98 18.71
N VAL A 293 12.87 -12.17 17.41
CA VAL A 293 11.54 -12.04 16.81
C VAL A 293 10.57 -13.07 17.38
N ALA A 294 10.99 -14.34 17.50
CA ALA A 294 10.15 -15.38 18.10
C ALA A 294 9.74 -15.02 19.54
N GLU A 295 10.68 -14.57 20.35
CA GLU A 295 10.42 -14.13 21.73
C GLU A 295 9.46 -12.93 21.78
N SER A 296 9.71 -11.89 20.96
CA SER A 296 8.85 -10.70 20.87
C SER A 296 7.42 -11.00 20.43
N CYS A 297 7.21 -12.10 19.71
CA CYS A 297 5.90 -12.60 19.30
C CYS A 297 5.29 -13.62 20.26
N GLY A 298 5.90 -13.88 21.44
CA GLY A 298 5.42 -14.85 22.42
C GLY A 298 5.53 -16.30 21.97
N LEU A 299 6.50 -16.61 21.11
CA LEU A 299 6.80 -17.96 20.64
C LEU A 299 8.02 -18.51 21.39
N GLN A 300 7.97 -19.79 21.73
CA GLN A 300 9.00 -20.42 22.56
C GLN A 300 10.29 -20.76 21.78
N SER A 301 10.24 -20.75 20.45
CA SER A 301 11.40 -21.10 19.63
C SER A 301 11.30 -20.53 18.20
N SER A 302 12.47 -20.39 17.57
CA SER A 302 12.55 -20.05 16.15
C SER A 302 11.85 -21.05 15.22
N ASN A 303 11.72 -22.31 15.65
CA ASN A 303 10.99 -23.32 14.87
C ASN A 303 9.48 -23.07 14.88
N GLN A 304 8.91 -22.65 16.01
CA GLN A 304 7.51 -22.23 16.06
C GLN A 304 7.27 -21.03 15.16
N LEU A 305 8.17 -20.04 15.13
CA LEU A 305 8.07 -18.91 14.23
C LEU A 305 8.09 -19.33 12.76
N ARG A 306 9.03 -20.23 12.38
CA ARG A 306 9.08 -20.76 11.00
C ARG A 306 7.80 -21.49 10.61
N SER A 307 7.27 -22.32 11.50
CA SER A 307 6.00 -23.04 11.27
C SER A 307 4.82 -22.07 11.11
N LEU A 308 4.76 -21.03 11.95
CA LEU A 308 3.72 -20.01 11.92
C LEU A 308 3.78 -19.21 10.60
N LEU A 309 4.94 -18.72 10.21
CA LEU A 309 5.13 -17.98 8.96
C LEU A 309 4.80 -18.86 7.75
N LYS A 310 5.30 -20.09 7.70
CA LYS A 310 4.99 -21.02 6.61
C LYS A 310 3.49 -21.30 6.48
N LYS A 311 2.77 -21.44 7.60
CA LYS A 311 1.33 -21.66 7.62
C LYS A 311 0.53 -20.48 7.05
N HIS A 312 0.95 -19.23 7.32
CA HIS A 312 0.16 -18.03 7.03
C HIS A 312 0.65 -17.22 5.83
N THR A 313 1.92 -17.32 5.47
CA THR A 313 2.52 -16.50 4.38
C THR A 313 3.20 -17.34 3.29
N ALA A 314 3.27 -18.66 3.45
CA ALA A 314 4.04 -19.58 2.62
C ALA A 314 5.56 -19.24 2.52
N SER A 315 6.06 -18.31 3.36
CA SER A 315 7.42 -17.79 3.36
C SER A 315 8.21 -18.26 4.59
N LEU A 316 9.54 -18.21 4.53
CA LEU A 316 10.44 -18.49 5.64
C LEU A 316 11.03 -17.18 6.18
N PRO A 317 11.56 -17.15 7.44
CA PRO A 317 12.23 -15.97 7.98
C PRO A 317 13.39 -15.42 7.14
N SER A 318 14.04 -16.27 6.32
CA SER A 318 15.08 -15.87 5.37
C SER A 318 14.57 -15.01 4.24
N ASP A 319 13.32 -15.15 3.87
CA ASP A 319 12.70 -14.47 2.74
C ASP A 319 12.34 -13.00 3.05
N TRP A 320 12.53 -12.60 4.31
CA TRP A 320 12.27 -11.27 4.88
C TRP A 320 13.55 -10.54 5.29
N LYS A 321 14.71 -11.11 5.02
CA LYS A 321 16.01 -10.48 5.23
C LYS A 321 16.54 -10.01 3.89
N ASP A 322 16.70 -8.72 3.74
CA ASP A 322 17.56 -8.13 2.72
C ASP A 322 19.04 -8.25 3.13
#